data_8da2bc4ba70c06ad2c49ed0177c63860
#
_entry.id   8da2bc4ba70c06ad2c49ed0177c63860
#
_cell.length_a   1.000
_cell.length_b   1.000
_cell.length_c   1.000
_cell.angle_alpha   90.00
_cell.angle_beta   90.00
_cell.angle_gamma   90.00
#
_symmetry.space_group_name_H-M   'P 1'
#
loop_
_entity.id
_entity.type
_entity.pdbx_description
1 polymer ?
#
loop_
_entity_poly.entity_id
_entity_poly.type
_entity_poly.pdbx_seq_one_letter_code
_entity_poly.pdbx_strand_id
1 'polypeptide(L)'
;MHCNAEISAKRGAGTSAMSTHLRRCKARMSVNRVVNQLKSTVMSPEGIALKDWRFNQDTSRKELLRMISLHGFPLAVVDYDGFRRFVSSLNPMFKMVSRRTITDDCSKKYQEEKQVLLDVLKNVKGRVSLTMDMWTSNQILGYMCITCHFTDDDWKMHKRTLKFSFMKTPHTGVAMFNACGMEHRR
;
A
#
# COMPACT_ATOMS: atom_id res chain seq x y z
N MET A 1 19.75 -22.24 -13.05
CA MET A 1 20.28 -23.60 -13.33
C MET A 1 20.38 -24.34 -12.01
N HIS A 2 19.88 -25.58 -11.90
CA HIS A 2 19.86 -26.33 -10.62
C HIS A 2 21.07 -27.29 -10.45
N CYS A 3 21.75 -27.61 -11.52
CA CYS A 3 22.95 -28.44 -11.51
C CYS A 3 23.81 -28.14 -12.76
N ASN A 4 25.10 -28.50 -12.71
CA ASN A 4 26.05 -28.32 -13.80
C ASN A 4 26.17 -29.56 -14.71
N ALA A 5 25.12 -30.38 -14.79
CA ALA A 5 25.16 -31.55 -15.63
C ALA A 5 25.02 -31.19 -17.12
N GLU A 6 25.99 -31.57 -17.93
CA GLU A 6 25.92 -31.43 -19.37
C GLU A 6 25.05 -32.57 -19.94
N ILE A 7 23.98 -32.18 -20.63
CA ILE A 7 23.08 -33.10 -21.31
C ILE A 7 23.36 -33.02 -22.79
N SER A 8 23.84 -34.10 -23.36
CA SER A 8 24.13 -34.19 -24.79
C SER A 8 22.85 -34.03 -25.61
N ALA A 9 22.76 -32.96 -26.41
CA ALA A 9 21.70 -32.71 -27.38
C ALA A 9 22.23 -32.96 -28.79
N LYS A 10 22.19 -34.20 -29.28
CA LYS A 10 22.48 -34.50 -30.70
C LYS A 10 21.35 -33.97 -31.57
N ARG A 11 21.68 -33.39 -32.73
CA ARG A 11 20.68 -32.94 -33.72
C ARG A 11 19.75 -34.12 -34.06
N GLY A 12 18.43 -33.96 -33.82
CA GLY A 12 17.44 -35.01 -34.03
C GLY A 12 17.10 -35.87 -32.79
N ALA A 13 17.82 -35.73 -31.68
CA ALA A 13 17.44 -36.37 -30.41
C ALA A 13 16.34 -35.58 -29.73
N GLY A 14 15.21 -36.19 -29.45
CA GLY A 14 14.08 -35.58 -28.76
C GLY A 14 14.44 -35.12 -27.33
N THR A 15 13.56 -34.37 -26.70
CA THR A 15 13.72 -33.76 -25.34
C THR A 15 13.67 -34.77 -24.19
N SER A 16 13.60 -36.09 -24.47
CA SER A 16 13.46 -37.17 -23.47
C SER A 16 14.63 -37.21 -22.48
N ALA A 17 15.87 -36.96 -22.94
CA ALA A 17 17.04 -36.91 -22.07
C ALA A 17 16.94 -35.76 -21.03
N MET A 18 16.49 -34.60 -21.45
CA MET A 18 16.25 -33.47 -20.57
C MET A 18 15.11 -33.75 -19.57
N SER A 19 14.00 -34.30 -20.01
CA SER A 19 12.87 -34.63 -19.15
C SER A 19 13.21 -35.74 -18.15
N THR A 20 14.04 -36.72 -18.54
CA THR A 20 14.54 -37.76 -17.63
C THR A 20 15.50 -37.17 -16.61
N HIS A 21 16.42 -36.31 -17.02
CA HIS A 21 17.30 -35.59 -16.08
C HIS A 21 16.51 -34.74 -15.10
N LEU A 22 15.53 -33.97 -15.56
CA LEU A 22 14.69 -33.11 -14.71
C LEU A 22 13.95 -33.95 -13.63
N ARG A 23 13.53 -35.15 -13.93
CA ARG A 23 12.88 -36.07 -12.96
C ARG A 23 13.86 -36.62 -11.93
N ARG A 24 15.12 -36.88 -12.31
CA ARG A 24 16.14 -37.58 -11.49
C ARG A 24 17.18 -36.62 -10.89
N CYS A 25 17.17 -35.35 -11.21
CA CYS A 25 18.17 -34.38 -10.74
C CYS A 25 18.15 -34.24 -9.22
N LYS A 26 19.18 -34.74 -8.55
CA LYS A 26 19.33 -34.69 -7.09
C LYS A 26 19.33 -33.25 -6.56
N ALA A 27 19.99 -32.31 -7.25
CA ALA A 27 20.00 -30.90 -6.86
C ALA A 27 18.61 -30.28 -6.90
N ARG A 28 17.81 -30.60 -7.93
CA ARG A 28 16.41 -30.16 -8.01
C ARG A 28 15.53 -30.79 -6.93
N MET A 29 15.74 -32.08 -6.66
CA MET A 29 15.00 -32.80 -5.62
C MET A 29 15.33 -32.27 -4.23
N SER A 30 16.60 -31.91 -3.96
CA SER A 30 16.99 -31.32 -2.67
C SER A 30 16.38 -29.95 -2.48
N VAL A 31 16.40 -29.07 -3.51
CA VAL A 31 15.74 -27.76 -3.48
C VAL A 31 14.24 -27.90 -3.26
N ASN A 32 13.58 -28.80 -3.99
CA ASN A 32 12.15 -29.04 -3.81
C ASN A 32 11.82 -29.61 -2.42
N ARG A 33 12.69 -30.46 -1.86
CA ARG A 33 12.52 -30.95 -0.49
C ARG A 33 12.62 -29.82 0.53
N VAL A 34 13.64 -28.97 0.40
CA VAL A 34 13.79 -27.77 1.28
C VAL A 34 12.61 -26.83 1.13
N VAL A 35 12.17 -26.53 -0.11
CA VAL A 35 10.99 -25.68 -0.36
C VAL A 35 9.72 -26.30 0.23
N ASN A 36 9.55 -27.62 0.12
CA ASN A 36 8.38 -28.30 0.71
C ASN A 36 8.47 -28.35 2.24
N GLN A 37 9.67 -28.52 2.81
CA GLN A 37 9.88 -28.44 4.26
C GLN A 37 9.61 -27.01 4.76
N LEU A 38 10.10 -25.97 4.08
CA LEU A 38 9.80 -24.59 4.43
C LEU A 38 8.29 -24.30 4.35
N LYS A 39 7.60 -24.83 3.35
CA LYS A 39 6.13 -24.72 3.23
C LYS A 39 5.38 -25.41 4.38
N SER A 40 5.94 -26.47 4.94
CA SER A 40 5.31 -27.23 6.05
C SER A 40 5.72 -26.74 7.44
N THR A 41 6.82 -25.97 7.55
CA THR A 41 7.43 -25.59 8.83
C THR A 41 7.19 -24.14 9.23
N VAL A 42 6.70 -23.28 8.32
CA VAL A 42 6.40 -21.88 8.66
C VAL A 42 5.04 -21.82 9.37
N MET A 43 5.05 -22.05 10.65
CA MET A 43 3.94 -21.73 11.55
C MET A 43 4.03 -20.23 11.89
N SER A 44 2.98 -19.47 11.59
CA SER A 44 2.86 -18.14 12.17
C SER A 44 2.58 -18.27 13.69
N PRO A 45 2.90 -17.26 14.51
CA PRO A 45 2.59 -17.27 15.94
C PRO A 45 1.11 -17.50 16.24
N GLU A 46 0.24 -17.32 15.25
CA GLU A 46 -1.22 -17.51 15.34
C GLU A 46 -1.70 -18.88 14.82
N GLY A 47 -0.80 -19.82 14.51
CA GLY A 47 -1.14 -21.19 14.10
C GLY A 47 -1.66 -21.34 12.68
N ILE A 48 -1.63 -20.30 11.85
CA ILE A 48 -2.06 -20.35 10.46
C ILE A 48 -0.92 -20.92 9.63
N ALA A 49 -1.08 -22.16 9.13
CA ALA A 49 -0.13 -22.76 8.20
C ALA A 49 -0.13 -21.98 6.87
N LEU A 50 1.03 -21.40 6.49
CA LEU A 50 1.25 -20.75 5.19
C LEU A 50 1.34 -21.81 4.07
N LYS A 51 0.33 -22.69 3.96
CA LYS A 51 0.35 -23.84 3.07
C LYS A 51 0.42 -23.47 1.60
N ASP A 52 -0.07 -22.24 1.24
CA ASP A 52 -0.17 -21.76 -0.15
C ASP A 52 0.21 -20.30 -0.33
N TRP A 53 1.13 -19.78 0.51
CA TRP A 53 1.59 -18.41 0.31
C TRP A 53 2.31 -18.26 -1.03
N ARG A 54 1.83 -17.35 -1.86
CA ARG A 54 2.48 -16.94 -3.11
C ARG A 54 2.72 -15.43 -3.07
N PHE A 55 3.89 -15.04 -3.53
CA PHE A 55 4.20 -13.63 -3.68
C PHE A 55 3.20 -12.96 -4.64
N ASN A 56 2.66 -11.82 -4.22
CA ASN A 56 1.79 -10.99 -5.03
C ASN A 56 2.32 -9.55 -5.02
N GLN A 57 2.74 -9.08 -6.18
CA GLN A 57 3.32 -7.75 -6.37
C GLN A 57 2.32 -6.63 -5.98
N ASP A 58 1.04 -6.78 -6.34
CA ASP A 58 0.03 -5.76 -6.09
C ASP A 58 -0.30 -5.65 -4.60
N THR A 59 -0.36 -6.78 -3.91
CA THR A 59 -0.54 -6.80 -2.45
C THR A 59 0.63 -6.12 -1.75
N SER A 60 1.86 -6.47 -2.11
CA SER A 60 3.06 -5.85 -1.53
C SER A 60 3.13 -4.35 -1.81
N ARG A 61 2.70 -3.91 -2.99
CA ARG A 61 2.62 -2.50 -3.37
C ARG A 61 1.57 -1.74 -2.55
N LYS A 62 0.41 -2.35 -2.30
CA LYS A 62 -0.63 -1.78 -1.43
C LYS A 62 -0.15 -1.64 0.02
N GLU A 63 0.54 -2.65 0.54
CA GLU A 63 1.10 -2.60 1.90
C GLU A 63 2.24 -1.57 2.02
N LEU A 64 3.06 -1.40 0.98
CA LEU A 64 4.05 -0.32 0.92
C LEU A 64 3.39 1.06 1.01
N LEU A 65 2.33 1.30 0.23
CA LEU A 65 1.56 2.54 0.28
C LEU A 65 0.95 2.76 1.66
N ARG A 66 0.39 1.69 2.26
CA ARG A 66 -0.20 1.74 3.60
C ARG A 66 0.84 2.10 4.66
N MET A 67 2.01 1.49 4.61
CA MET A 67 3.13 1.80 5.52
C MET A 67 3.53 3.27 5.41
N ILE A 68 3.72 3.78 4.20
CA ILE A 68 4.07 5.18 3.95
C ILE A 68 3.01 6.12 4.53
N SER A 69 1.73 5.85 4.26
CA SER A 69 0.62 6.70 4.71
C SER A 69 0.42 6.64 6.24
N LEU A 70 0.53 5.46 6.83
CA LEU A 70 0.30 5.25 8.27
C LEU A 70 1.39 5.93 9.13
N HIS A 71 2.63 5.88 8.67
CA HIS A 71 3.78 6.39 9.42
C HIS A 71 4.25 7.77 8.95
N GLY A 72 3.57 8.37 7.97
CA GLY A 72 3.92 9.69 7.44
C GLY A 72 5.29 9.76 6.77
N PHE A 73 5.76 8.65 6.18
CA PHE A 73 7.02 8.67 5.44
C PHE A 73 6.92 9.53 4.19
N PRO A 74 8.01 10.20 3.79
CA PRO A 74 8.04 10.90 2.51
C PRO A 74 7.89 9.90 1.36
N LEU A 75 7.15 10.26 0.32
CA LEU A 75 6.99 9.40 -0.87
C LEU A 75 8.33 9.09 -1.56
N ALA A 76 9.37 9.90 -1.29
CA ALA A 76 10.73 9.67 -1.76
C ALA A 76 11.40 8.45 -1.12
N VAL A 77 10.84 7.85 -0.06
CA VAL A 77 11.43 6.67 0.62
C VAL A 77 11.68 5.52 -0.35
N VAL A 78 10.83 5.37 -1.38
CA VAL A 78 10.98 4.33 -2.41
C VAL A 78 12.22 4.49 -3.29
N ASP A 79 12.84 5.68 -3.28
CA ASP A 79 14.06 5.97 -4.03
C ASP A 79 15.33 5.83 -3.16
N TYR A 80 15.19 5.66 -1.83
CA TYR A 80 16.34 5.54 -0.94
C TYR A 80 17.07 4.21 -1.16
N ASP A 81 18.35 4.26 -1.43
CA ASP A 81 19.19 3.09 -1.69
C ASP A 81 19.13 2.05 -0.55
N GLY A 82 19.17 2.52 0.69
CA GLY A 82 19.07 1.66 1.86
C GLY A 82 17.74 0.90 1.92
N PHE A 83 16.64 1.60 1.63
CA PHE A 83 15.31 1.01 1.60
C PHE A 83 15.18 -0.01 0.44
N ARG A 84 15.67 0.34 -0.75
CA ARG A 84 15.65 -0.56 -1.91
C ARG A 84 16.45 -1.84 -1.66
N ARG A 85 17.66 -1.72 -1.08
CA ARG A 85 18.49 -2.86 -0.71
C ARG A 85 17.80 -3.74 0.34
N PHE A 86 17.21 -3.13 1.36
CA PHE A 86 16.46 -3.84 2.39
C PHE A 86 15.31 -4.66 1.78
N VAL A 87 14.45 -4.03 0.97
CA VAL A 87 13.31 -4.71 0.35
C VAL A 87 13.77 -5.84 -0.58
N SER A 88 14.84 -5.62 -1.38
CA SER A 88 15.41 -6.67 -2.24
C SER A 88 15.98 -7.84 -1.45
N SER A 89 16.50 -7.61 -0.25
CA SER A 89 17.00 -8.68 0.62
C SER A 89 15.88 -9.54 1.20
N LEU A 90 14.69 -8.93 1.44
CA LEU A 90 13.52 -9.67 1.92
C LEU A 90 12.84 -10.48 0.82
N ASN A 91 12.67 -9.88 -0.35
CA ASN A 91 12.06 -10.56 -1.49
C ASN A 91 12.60 -10.01 -2.82
N PRO A 92 13.51 -10.74 -3.49
CA PRO A 92 14.09 -10.31 -4.76
C PRO A 92 13.08 -10.29 -5.92
N MET A 93 11.90 -10.90 -5.76
CA MET A 93 10.84 -10.86 -6.77
C MET A 93 10.04 -9.56 -6.71
N PHE A 94 10.13 -8.79 -5.63
CA PHE A 94 9.44 -7.52 -5.53
C PHE A 94 10.10 -6.48 -6.43
N LYS A 95 9.36 -6.02 -7.44
CA LYS A 95 9.79 -4.93 -8.31
C LYS A 95 9.48 -3.60 -7.62
N MET A 96 10.53 -2.91 -7.18
CA MET A 96 10.39 -1.61 -6.53
C MET A 96 9.71 -0.62 -7.49
N VAL A 97 8.73 0.10 -6.97
CA VAL A 97 8.02 1.14 -7.71
C VAL A 97 8.77 2.47 -7.68
N SER A 98 8.54 3.32 -8.67
CA SER A 98 9.08 4.68 -8.68
C SER A 98 8.28 5.62 -7.76
N ARG A 99 8.88 6.75 -7.38
CA ARG A 99 8.20 7.81 -6.63
C ARG A 99 6.93 8.28 -7.34
N ARG A 100 6.97 8.44 -8.67
CA ARG A 100 5.79 8.81 -9.46
C ARG A 100 4.67 7.79 -9.31
N THR A 101 5.01 6.51 -9.44
CA THR A 101 4.03 5.42 -9.32
C THR A 101 3.37 5.41 -7.94
N ILE A 102 4.14 5.56 -6.85
CA ILE A 102 3.56 5.58 -5.50
C ILE A 102 2.74 6.84 -5.24
N THR A 103 3.08 7.98 -5.87
CA THR A 103 2.29 9.22 -5.81
C THR A 103 0.93 9.03 -6.49
N ASP A 104 0.92 8.39 -7.66
CA ASP A 104 -0.33 8.09 -8.38
C ASP A 104 -1.21 7.11 -7.60
N ASP A 105 -0.61 6.10 -6.95
CA ASP A 105 -1.32 5.18 -6.07
C ASP A 105 -1.91 5.87 -4.85
N CYS A 106 -1.17 6.78 -4.24
CA CYS A 106 -1.64 7.59 -3.12
C CYS A 106 -2.87 8.42 -3.51
N SER A 107 -2.81 9.07 -4.69
CA SER A 107 -3.91 9.87 -5.22
C SER A 107 -5.16 9.01 -5.49
N LYS A 108 -5.00 7.84 -6.10
CA LYS A 108 -6.10 6.89 -6.34
C LYS A 108 -6.72 6.44 -5.02
N LYS A 109 -5.88 6.02 -4.06
CA LYS A 109 -6.35 5.57 -2.74
C LYS A 109 -7.08 6.67 -2.00
N TYR A 110 -6.60 7.91 -2.08
CA TYR A 110 -7.29 9.07 -1.51
C TYR A 110 -8.70 9.25 -2.11
N GLN A 111 -8.87 9.13 -3.42
CA GLN A 111 -10.18 9.25 -4.03
C GLN A 111 -11.14 8.12 -3.63
N GLU A 112 -10.63 6.88 -3.54
CA GLU A 112 -11.40 5.74 -3.04
C GLU A 112 -11.89 5.98 -1.60
N GLU A 113 -10.98 6.33 -0.69
CA GLU A 113 -11.32 6.60 0.72
C GLU A 113 -12.25 7.79 0.89
N LYS A 114 -12.08 8.83 0.06
CA LYS A 114 -13.00 9.98 0.03
C LYS A 114 -14.41 9.55 -0.34
N GLN A 115 -14.56 8.68 -1.35
CA GLN A 115 -15.88 8.19 -1.74
C GLN A 115 -16.52 7.35 -0.64
N VAL A 116 -15.75 6.44 -0.02
CA VAL A 116 -16.21 5.65 1.12
C VAL A 116 -16.68 6.56 2.27
N LEU A 117 -15.92 7.62 2.58
CA LEU A 117 -16.30 8.58 3.62
C LEU A 117 -17.60 9.32 3.26
N LEU A 118 -17.77 9.75 2.00
CA LEU A 118 -18.99 10.40 1.55
C LEU A 118 -20.20 9.48 1.69
N ASP A 119 -20.04 8.21 1.37
CA ASP A 119 -21.14 7.24 1.48
C ASP A 119 -21.47 6.93 2.95
N VAL A 120 -20.47 6.86 3.83
CA VAL A 120 -20.70 6.79 5.29
C VAL A 120 -21.50 7.99 5.76
N LEU A 121 -21.10 9.21 5.39
CA LEU A 121 -21.77 10.44 5.84
C LEU A 121 -23.20 10.57 5.33
N LYS A 122 -23.52 10.06 4.13
CA LYS A 122 -24.90 10.03 3.60
C LYS A 122 -25.81 9.12 4.43
N ASN A 123 -25.25 8.06 5.03
CA ASN A 123 -25.99 7.08 5.79
C ASN A 123 -26.08 7.39 7.31
N VAL A 124 -25.41 8.46 7.77
CA VAL A 124 -25.51 8.90 9.16
C VAL A 124 -26.91 9.43 9.44
N LYS A 125 -27.65 8.77 10.35
CA LYS A 125 -29.02 9.20 10.73
C LYS A 125 -29.03 10.39 11.68
N GLY A 126 -27.95 10.60 12.41
CA GLY A 126 -27.78 11.70 13.35
C GLY A 126 -27.29 12.99 12.71
N ARG A 127 -27.01 13.98 13.56
CA ARG A 127 -26.39 15.24 13.12
C ARG A 127 -24.89 15.09 13.01
N VAL A 128 -24.30 15.74 11.98
CA VAL A 128 -22.87 15.88 11.81
C VAL A 128 -22.44 17.24 12.30
N SER A 129 -21.50 17.28 13.24
CA SER A 129 -20.85 18.50 13.72
C SER A 129 -19.55 18.73 12.95
N LEU A 130 -19.26 19.97 12.60
CA LEU A 130 -18.03 20.34 11.91
C LEU A 130 -17.16 21.19 12.82
N THR A 131 -15.87 20.90 12.82
CA THR A 131 -14.84 21.76 13.41
C THR A 131 -13.87 22.20 12.32
N MET A 132 -13.40 23.42 12.42
CA MET A 132 -12.45 24.01 11.50
C MET A 132 -11.27 24.54 12.29
N ASP A 133 -10.08 24.20 11.84
CA ASP A 133 -8.83 24.69 12.39
C ASP A 133 -7.98 25.32 11.30
N MET A 134 -7.35 26.44 11.63
CA MET A 134 -6.46 27.16 10.72
C MET A 134 -5.16 27.49 11.44
N TRP A 135 -4.07 27.29 10.75
CA TRP A 135 -2.75 27.63 11.28
C TRP A 135 -1.78 28.06 10.19
N THR A 136 -0.73 28.71 10.61
CA THR A 136 0.39 29.08 9.75
C THR A 136 1.59 28.21 10.15
N SER A 137 2.21 27.55 9.19
CA SER A 137 3.43 26.77 9.42
C SER A 137 4.64 27.67 9.66
N ASN A 138 5.75 27.10 10.14
CA ASN A 138 7.02 27.81 10.30
C ASN A 138 7.56 28.38 8.96
N GLN A 139 7.09 27.89 7.83
CA GLN A 139 7.41 28.40 6.49
C GLN A 139 6.43 29.49 6.01
N ILE A 140 5.65 30.07 6.92
CA ILE A 140 4.65 31.12 6.63
C ILE A 140 3.58 30.64 5.63
N LEU A 141 3.32 29.35 5.57
CA LEU A 141 2.27 28.76 4.75
C LEU A 141 1.01 28.54 5.58
N GLY A 142 -0.12 29.06 5.11
CA GLY A 142 -1.41 28.88 5.76
C GLY A 142 -2.06 27.57 5.39
N TYR A 143 -2.67 26.91 6.37
CA TYR A 143 -3.41 25.67 6.19
C TYR A 143 -4.76 25.74 6.88
N MET A 144 -5.72 25.00 6.34
CA MET A 144 -7.03 24.81 6.94
C MET A 144 -7.37 23.31 6.95
N CYS A 145 -7.87 22.85 8.07
CA CYS A 145 -8.42 21.52 8.25
C CYS A 145 -9.88 21.59 8.64
N ILE A 146 -10.73 20.83 7.94
CA ILE A 146 -12.13 20.65 8.31
C ILE A 146 -12.31 19.22 8.78
N THR A 147 -12.83 19.07 9.98
CA THR A 147 -13.08 17.76 10.60
C THR A 147 -14.56 17.62 10.91
N CYS A 148 -15.16 16.48 10.58
CA CYS A 148 -16.51 16.14 10.99
C CYS A 148 -16.50 15.19 12.21
N HIS A 149 -17.51 15.35 13.04
CA HIS A 149 -17.80 14.51 14.19
C HIS A 149 -19.24 14.04 14.08
N PHE A 150 -19.45 12.75 14.22
CA PHE A 150 -20.78 12.14 14.22
C PHE A 150 -20.79 10.89 15.09
N THR A 151 -21.99 10.48 15.48
CA THR A 151 -22.21 9.26 16.27
C THR A 151 -22.92 8.23 15.39
N ASP A 152 -22.47 6.99 15.42
CA ASP A 152 -23.13 5.89 14.73
C ASP A 152 -24.33 5.34 15.53
N ASP A 153 -24.99 4.33 14.97
CA ASP A 153 -26.16 3.69 15.59
C ASP A 153 -25.82 2.97 16.92
N ASP A 154 -24.54 2.63 17.15
CA ASP A 154 -24.02 2.02 18.38
C ASP A 154 -23.55 3.07 19.42
N TRP A 155 -23.87 4.35 19.21
CA TRP A 155 -23.48 5.49 20.07
C TRP A 155 -21.96 5.71 20.13
N LYS A 156 -21.22 5.20 19.17
CA LYS A 156 -19.80 5.43 19.08
C LYS A 156 -19.51 6.71 18.31
N MET A 157 -18.73 7.58 18.92
CA MET A 157 -18.31 8.83 18.28
C MET A 157 -17.19 8.62 17.27
N HIS A 158 -17.36 9.13 16.09
CA HIS A 158 -16.40 9.14 15.00
C HIS A 158 -15.90 10.54 14.71
N LYS A 159 -14.61 10.63 14.43
CA LYS A 159 -13.92 11.83 13.95
C LYS A 159 -13.29 11.52 12.60
N ARG A 160 -13.56 12.34 11.58
CA ARG A 160 -13.00 12.19 10.24
C ARG A 160 -12.60 13.53 9.66
N THR A 161 -11.40 13.61 9.07
CA THR A 161 -10.97 14.80 8.34
C THR A 161 -11.64 14.80 6.97
N LEU A 162 -12.40 15.86 6.68
CA LEU A 162 -13.09 16.04 5.41
C LEU A 162 -12.22 16.73 4.36
N LYS A 163 -11.49 17.74 4.82
CA LYS A 163 -10.67 18.57 3.93
C LYS A 163 -9.43 19.06 4.64
N PHE A 164 -8.34 19.01 3.94
CA PHE A 164 -7.09 19.63 4.30
C PHE A 164 -6.64 20.46 3.09
N SER A 165 -6.48 21.75 3.24
CA SER A 165 -6.16 22.62 2.12
C SER A 165 -5.16 23.70 2.50
N PHE A 166 -4.34 24.04 1.52
CA PHE A 166 -3.50 25.22 1.58
C PHE A 166 -4.36 26.48 1.47
N MET A 167 -4.07 27.47 2.32
CA MET A 167 -4.74 28.76 2.34
C MET A 167 -3.75 29.86 2.02
N LYS A 168 -4.06 30.65 1.01
CA LYS A 168 -3.30 31.89 0.79
C LYS A 168 -3.65 32.91 1.87
N THR A 169 -2.65 33.58 2.41
CA THR A 169 -2.85 34.72 3.30
C THR A 169 -3.49 35.88 2.54
N PRO A 170 -4.35 36.74 3.18
CA PRO A 170 -4.70 36.75 4.60
C PRO A 170 -5.82 35.75 4.98
N HIS A 171 -5.82 35.33 6.25
CA HIS A 171 -6.83 34.42 6.82
C HIS A 171 -8.12 35.19 7.15
N THR A 172 -8.81 35.67 6.14
CA THR A 172 -10.09 36.41 6.31
C THR A 172 -11.28 35.44 6.35
N GLY A 173 -12.38 35.84 6.96
CA GLY A 173 -13.63 35.07 6.95
C GLY A 173 -14.11 34.73 5.53
N VAL A 174 -13.92 35.65 4.57
CA VAL A 174 -14.24 35.40 3.15
C VAL A 174 -13.35 34.32 2.54
N ALA A 175 -12.05 34.35 2.83
CA ALA A 175 -11.13 33.29 2.35
C ALA A 175 -11.49 31.93 2.96
N MET A 176 -11.87 31.89 4.24
CA MET A 176 -12.36 30.68 4.91
C MET A 176 -13.63 30.16 4.25
N PHE A 177 -14.60 31.00 4.02
CA PHE A 177 -15.87 30.64 3.38
C PHE A 177 -15.64 30.01 1.99
N ASN A 178 -14.85 30.68 1.15
CA ASN A 178 -14.52 30.19 -0.17
C ASN A 178 -13.75 28.86 -0.12
N ALA A 179 -12.84 28.70 0.84
CA ALA A 179 -12.06 27.48 1.02
C ALA A 179 -12.93 26.30 1.51
N CYS A 180 -14.02 26.56 2.24
CA CYS A 180 -14.98 25.54 2.64
C CYS A 180 -15.74 24.96 1.44
N GLY A 181 -15.79 25.64 0.30
CA GLY A 181 -16.61 25.26 -0.86
C GLY A 181 -18.11 25.37 -0.58
N MET A 182 -18.49 26.21 0.37
CA MET A 182 -19.88 26.58 0.61
C MET A 182 -20.27 27.63 -0.44
N GLU A 183 -20.59 27.17 -1.64
CA GLU A 183 -21.25 28.02 -2.61
C GLU A 183 -22.61 28.45 -2.05
N HIS A 184 -22.88 29.73 -2.05
CA HIS A 184 -24.23 30.25 -1.80
C HIS A 184 -25.18 29.64 -2.83
N ARG A 185 -25.93 28.59 -2.46
CA ARG A 185 -27.19 28.30 -3.13
C ARG A 185 -28.16 29.40 -2.71
N ARG A 186 -28.31 30.39 -3.59
CA ARG A 186 -29.42 31.34 -3.54
C ARG A 186 -30.72 30.64 -3.93
#